data_0dd4072fac6f65e9717755879ec6f254
#
_entry.id   0dd4072fac6f65e9717755879ec6f254
#
_cell.length_a   1.000
_cell.length_b   1.000
_cell.length_c   1.000
_cell.angle_alpha   90.00
_cell.angle_beta   90.00
_cell.angle_gamma   90.00
#
_symmetry.space_group_name_H-M   'P 1'
#
loop_
_entity.id
_entity.type
_entity.pdbx_description
1 polymer ?
#
loop_
_entity_poly.entity_id
_entity_poly.type
_entity_poly.pdbx_seq_one_letter_code
_entity_poly.pdbx_strand_id
1 'polypeptide(L)'
;AGVVQLLDNCTGLGLNTVLAQVRPFGDALYRSSLFPWSHLCTGVQGQDPGFDPLDVLLTEAHARGLSLEAWVNPYRLRSSASMPPAIAENSLLNAHPEWVCTVNEGAYLNPAIPEAADYVVQGVAELVQNYAVDGIHFDDYFYPTTDPSIDAAQFAASGETDLTAWRRANVTRLVKAAHDAVKAADPTLRFGVSPQGNPDNDRNEQYTDLSVWLTASGADTVVDYLCPQIYWGYGYTLSSGSTRFAFENITAEWLAPP
;
A
#
# COMPACT_ATOMS: atom_id res chain seq x y z
N ALA A 1 -8.53 -12.49 -22.52
CA ALA A 1 -7.33 -12.70 -23.38
C ALA A 1 -6.10 -11.98 -22.81
N GLY A 2 -6.19 -10.70 -22.39
CA GLY A 2 -5.01 -9.94 -21.91
C GLY A 2 -4.37 -10.48 -20.64
N VAL A 3 -5.17 -10.85 -19.63
CA VAL A 3 -4.68 -11.40 -18.36
C VAL A 3 -3.96 -12.74 -18.56
N VAL A 4 -4.56 -13.64 -19.31
CA VAL A 4 -3.98 -14.96 -19.65
C VAL A 4 -2.59 -14.79 -20.28
N GLN A 5 -2.48 -13.96 -21.32
CA GLN A 5 -1.21 -13.72 -22.00
C GLN A 5 -0.16 -13.09 -21.09
N LEU A 6 -0.56 -12.17 -20.20
CA LEU A 6 0.34 -11.56 -19.23
C LEU A 6 0.91 -12.61 -18.27
N LEU A 7 0.06 -13.47 -17.71
CA LEU A 7 0.48 -14.52 -16.79
C LEU A 7 1.30 -15.62 -17.49
N ASP A 8 0.99 -15.96 -18.76
CA ASP A 8 1.82 -16.84 -19.58
C ASP A 8 3.24 -16.26 -19.77
N ASN A 9 3.34 -14.94 -20.01
CA ASN A 9 4.63 -14.27 -20.11
C ASN A 9 5.40 -14.29 -18.79
N CYS A 10 4.72 -14.08 -17.65
CA CYS A 10 5.35 -14.18 -16.32
C CYS A 10 5.95 -15.56 -16.11
N THR A 11 5.19 -16.62 -16.40
CA THR A 11 5.67 -18.00 -16.30
C THR A 11 6.83 -18.27 -17.26
N GLY A 12 6.73 -17.80 -18.52
CA GLY A 12 7.78 -17.94 -19.52
C GLY A 12 9.09 -17.24 -19.15
N LEU A 13 9.03 -16.19 -18.32
CA LEU A 13 10.19 -15.48 -17.76
C LEU A 13 10.73 -16.12 -16.47
N GLY A 14 10.12 -17.20 -15.99
CA GLY A 14 10.52 -17.87 -14.75
C GLY A 14 10.11 -17.14 -13.47
N LEU A 15 9.15 -16.22 -13.56
CA LEU A 15 8.56 -15.58 -12.38
C LEU A 15 7.67 -16.58 -11.63
N ASN A 16 7.61 -16.44 -10.31
CA ASN A 16 6.81 -17.29 -9.44
C ASN A 16 5.76 -16.54 -8.62
N THR A 17 5.81 -15.23 -8.61
CA THR A 17 4.90 -14.36 -7.84
C THR A 17 4.51 -13.14 -8.66
N VAL A 18 3.24 -12.74 -8.56
CA VAL A 18 2.68 -11.54 -9.17
C VAL A 18 2.12 -10.65 -8.07
N LEU A 19 2.50 -9.38 -8.05
CA LEU A 19 1.89 -8.34 -7.23
C LEU A 19 0.82 -7.64 -8.07
N ALA A 20 -0.46 -7.87 -7.76
CA ALA A 20 -1.58 -7.30 -8.50
C ALA A 20 -2.20 -6.14 -7.73
N GLN A 21 -2.15 -4.92 -8.26
CA GLN A 21 -2.77 -3.78 -7.62
C GLN A 21 -4.30 -3.89 -7.70
N VAL A 22 -4.92 -4.20 -6.56
CA VAL A 22 -6.37 -4.44 -6.46
C VAL A 22 -7.12 -3.30 -5.79
N ARG A 23 -6.40 -2.43 -5.09
CA ARG A 23 -6.96 -1.23 -4.45
C ARG A 23 -6.01 -0.04 -4.59
N PRO A 24 -5.98 0.63 -5.76
CA PRO A 24 -5.13 1.82 -6.00
C PRO A 24 -5.67 3.08 -5.33
N PHE A 25 -6.97 3.07 -4.99
CA PHE A 25 -7.71 4.19 -4.40
C PHE A 25 -8.64 3.72 -3.28
N GLY A 26 -9.54 4.59 -2.82
CA GLY A 26 -10.60 4.25 -1.87
C GLY A 26 -11.75 3.43 -2.48
N ASP A 27 -11.46 2.65 -3.51
CA ASP A 27 -12.37 1.73 -4.20
C ASP A 27 -11.65 0.43 -4.55
N ALA A 28 -12.37 -0.62 -4.95
CA ALA A 28 -11.83 -1.97 -5.09
C ALA A 28 -12.00 -2.51 -6.52
N LEU A 29 -10.99 -3.24 -7.01
CA LEU A 29 -11.03 -4.05 -8.23
C LEU A 29 -11.47 -5.49 -7.92
N TYR A 30 -12.22 -5.66 -6.85
CA TYR A 30 -12.76 -6.94 -6.37
C TYR A 30 -14.09 -6.68 -5.65
N ARG A 31 -14.88 -7.72 -5.42
CA ARG A 31 -16.13 -7.59 -4.67
C ARG A 31 -15.84 -7.36 -3.19
N SER A 32 -16.20 -6.19 -2.71
CA SER A 32 -16.01 -5.75 -1.33
C SER A 32 -17.34 -5.34 -0.71
N SER A 33 -17.49 -5.59 0.59
CA SER A 33 -18.59 -5.05 1.40
C SER A 33 -18.26 -3.69 2.00
N LEU A 34 -16.97 -3.30 1.98
CA LEU A 34 -16.45 -2.07 2.57
C LEU A 34 -16.23 -0.97 1.54
N PHE A 35 -15.74 -1.35 0.34
CA PHE A 35 -15.35 -0.40 -0.69
C PHE A 35 -16.27 -0.50 -1.92
N PRO A 36 -16.60 0.64 -2.57
CA PRO A 36 -17.31 0.60 -3.85
C PRO A 36 -16.44 -0.04 -4.93
N TRP A 37 -17.07 -0.59 -5.98
CA TRP A 37 -16.38 -0.98 -7.18
C TRP A 37 -15.56 0.17 -7.75
N SER A 38 -14.33 -0.10 -8.17
CA SER A 38 -13.46 0.92 -8.75
C SER A 38 -14.01 1.39 -10.11
N HIS A 39 -13.92 2.69 -10.33
CA HIS A 39 -14.18 3.29 -11.64
C HIS A 39 -13.26 2.75 -12.74
N LEU A 40 -12.12 2.16 -12.38
CA LEU A 40 -11.19 1.52 -13.32
C LEU A 40 -11.79 0.29 -13.99
N CYS A 41 -12.83 -0.33 -13.39
CA CYS A 41 -13.52 -1.48 -13.98
C CYS A 41 -14.46 -1.09 -15.12
N THR A 42 -15.23 0.00 -14.93
CA THR A 42 -16.37 0.37 -15.81
C THR A 42 -16.34 1.81 -16.27
N GLY A 43 -15.47 2.65 -15.72
CA GLY A 43 -15.48 4.11 -15.86
C GLY A 43 -16.34 4.83 -14.80
N VAL A 44 -17.13 4.08 -14.01
CA VAL A 44 -18.04 4.64 -12.98
C VAL A 44 -17.78 3.95 -11.65
N GLN A 45 -17.46 4.73 -10.60
CA GLN A 45 -17.28 4.19 -9.26
C GLN A 45 -18.60 3.65 -8.70
N GLY A 46 -18.55 2.46 -8.10
CA GLY A 46 -19.73 1.77 -7.54
C GLY A 46 -20.50 0.92 -8.54
N GLN A 47 -20.20 1.00 -9.84
CA GLN A 47 -20.85 0.18 -10.85
C GLN A 47 -20.20 -1.22 -10.89
N ASP A 48 -21.01 -2.26 -10.64
CA ASP A 48 -20.59 -3.67 -10.75
C ASP A 48 -20.21 -3.99 -12.23
N PRO A 49 -18.98 -4.50 -12.48
CA PRO A 49 -18.54 -4.87 -13.82
C PRO A 49 -19.19 -6.18 -14.36
N GLY A 50 -19.99 -6.87 -13.54
CA GLY A 50 -20.62 -8.14 -13.89
C GLY A 50 -19.70 -9.36 -13.74
N PHE A 51 -18.47 -9.19 -13.29
CA PHE A 51 -17.53 -10.25 -12.94
C PHE A 51 -16.57 -9.75 -11.86
N ASP A 52 -15.81 -10.65 -11.23
CA ASP A 52 -14.82 -10.29 -10.24
C ASP A 52 -13.41 -10.36 -10.85
N PRO A 53 -12.74 -9.20 -11.07
CA PRO A 53 -11.40 -9.15 -11.65
C PRO A 53 -10.34 -9.90 -10.82
N LEU A 54 -10.43 -9.83 -9.48
CA LEU A 54 -9.46 -10.50 -8.61
C LEU A 54 -9.64 -12.02 -8.63
N ASP A 55 -10.88 -12.51 -8.62
CA ASP A 55 -11.16 -13.94 -8.73
C ASP A 55 -10.65 -14.54 -10.05
N VAL A 56 -10.83 -13.81 -11.16
CA VAL A 56 -10.27 -14.19 -12.46
C VAL A 56 -8.74 -14.23 -12.41
N LEU A 57 -8.10 -13.21 -11.83
CA LEU A 57 -6.64 -13.15 -11.71
C LEU A 57 -6.08 -14.29 -10.86
N LEU A 58 -6.70 -14.58 -9.72
CA LEU A 58 -6.30 -15.69 -8.83
C LEU A 58 -6.42 -17.03 -9.52
N THR A 59 -7.58 -17.29 -10.14
CA THR A 59 -7.82 -18.56 -10.89
C THR A 59 -6.75 -18.78 -11.95
N GLU A 60 -6.47 -17.76 -12.75
CA GLU A 60 -5.50 -17.87 -13.85
C GLU A 60 -4.05 -17.91 -13.38
N ALA A 61 -3.70 -17.20 -12.28
CA ALA A 61 -2.36 -17.25 -11.68
C ALA A 61 -2.07 -18.63 -11.08
N HIS A 62 -2.97 -19.15 -10.25
CA HIS A 62 -2.81 -20.43 -9.58
C HIS A 62 -2.81 -21.60 -10.58
N ALA A 63 -3.60 -21.53 -11.66
CA ALA A 63 -3.55 -22.53 -12.73
C ALA A 63 -2.17 -22.63 -13.41
N ARG A 64 -1.31 -21.62 -13.25
CA ARG A 64 0.07 -21.55 -13.77
C ARG A 64 1.14 -21.76 -12.70
N GLY A 65 0.74 -22.05 -11.47
CA GLY A 65 1.67 -22.18 -10.34
C GLY A 65 2.30 -20.86 -9.90
N LEU A 66 1.68 -19.71 -10.24
CA LEU A 66 2.08 -18.39 -9.78
C LEU A 66 1.37 -18.05 -8.47
N SER A 67 2.10 -17.58 -7.48
CA SER A 67 1.52 -16.89 -6.31
C SER A 67 1.02 -15.52 -6.71
N LEU A 68 -0.08 -15.06 -6.08
CA LEU A 68 -0.64 -13.73 -6.28
C LEU A 68 -0.81 -13.01 -4.95
N GLU A 69 -0.09 -11.90 -4.79
CA GLU A 69 -0.27 -11.01 -3.65
C GLU A 69 -1.09 -9.79 -4.05
N ALA A 70 -2.07 -9.44 -3.22
CA ALA A 70 -2.93 -8.30 -3.46
C ALA A 70 -2.23 -7.00 -3.05
N TRP A 71 -1.90 -6.16 -4.02
CA TRP A 71 -1.31 -4.85 -3.76
C TRP A 71 -2.39 -3.82 -3.47
N VAL A 72 -2.28 -3.19 -2.32
CA VAL A 72 -3.18 -2.17 -1.78
C VAL A 72 -2.40 -0.90 -1.53
N ASN A 73 -2.89 0.24 -2.04
CA ASN A 73 -2.50 1.55 -1.54
C ASN A 73 -3.34 1.84 -0.28
N PRO A 74 -2.74 2.04 0.90
CA PRO A 74 -3.50 2.09 2.14
C PRO A 74 -4.36 3.36 2.29
N TYR A 75 -3.87 4.53 1.89
CA TYR A 75 -4.49 5.79 2.26
C TYR A 75 -5.04 6.63 1.10
N ARG A 76 -4.63 6.37 -0.14
CA ARG A 76 -5.06 7.19 -1.27
C ARG A 76 -6.50 6.90 -1.65
N LEU A 77 -7.36 7.93 -1.62
CA LEU A 77 -8.76 7.84 -2.02
C LEU A 77 -8.97 8.23 -3.49
N ARG A 78 -8.23 9.24 -3.96
CA ARG A 78 -8.17 9.64 -5.36
C ARG A 78 -6.90 10.46 -5.64
N SER A 79 -6.43 10.46 -6.87
CA SER A 79 -5.23 11.20 -7.28
C SER A 79 -5.51 12.62 -7.77
N SER A 80 -6.73 12.92 -8.21
CA SER A 80 -7.14 14.25 -8.69
C SER A 80 -8.59 14.56 -8.35
N ALA A 81 -8.95 15.82 -8.40
CA ALA A 81 -10.32 16.27 -8.14
C ALA A 81 -11.32 15.80 -9.20
N SER A 82 -10.87 15.46 -10.40
CA SER A 82 -11.70 15.07 -11.54
C SER A 82 -11.90 13.56 -11.71
N MET A 83 -11.18 12.74 -10.93
CA MET A 83 -11.25 11.28 -11.06
C MET A 83 -11.45 10.60 -9.70
N PRO A 84 -12.46 9.74 -9.55
CA PRO A 84 -13.50 9.41 -10.56
C PRO A 84 -14.44 10.57 -10.84
N PRO A 85 -15.11 10.60 -12.02
CA PRO A 85 -16.02 11.70 -12.41
C PRO A 85 -17.24 11.83 -11.49
N ALA A 86 -17.68 10.73 -10.89
CA ALA A 86 -18.74 10.67 -9.89
C ALA A 86 -18.27 9.81 -8.71
N ILE A 87 -18.59 10.23 -7.51
CA ILE A 87 -18.25 9.54 -6.26
C ILE A 87 -19.43 8.68 -5.84
N ALA A 88 -19.20 7.38 -5.60
CA ALA A 88 -20.22 6.47 -5.10
C ALA A 88 -20.71 6.89 -3.72
N GLU A 89 -21.98 6.59 -3.40
CA GLU A 89 -22.58 6.94 -2.11
C GLU A 89 -21.81 6.36 -0.91
N ASN A 90 -21.37 5.10 -1.04
CA ASN A 90 -20.57 4.42 -0.02
C ASN A 90 -19.06 4.65 -0.13
N SER A 91 -18.59 5.60 -0.93
CA SER A 91 -17.19 6.02 -0.93
C SER A 91 -16.83 6.69 0.40
N LEU A 92 -15.62 6.44 0.90
CA LEU A 92 -15.11 7.09 2.12
C LEU A 92 -15.07 8.62 2.01
N LEU A 93 -14.99 9.18 0.82
CA LEU A 93 -15.11 10.62 0.58
C LEU A 93 -16.48 11.17 1.00
N ASN A 94 -17.53 10.36 0.90
CA ASN A 94 -18.89 10.73 1.30
C ASN A 94 -19.24 10.22 2.70
N ALA A 95 -18.84 8.98 3.02
CA ALA A 95 -19.20 8.32 4.27
C ALA A 95 -18.44 8.87 5.48
N HIS A 96 -17.17 9.23 5.29
CA HIS A 96 -16.26 9.70 6.35
C HIS A 96 -15.41 10.89 5.91
N PRO A 97 -16.03 12.02 5.54
CA PRO A 97 -15.29 13.22 5.12
C PRO A 97 -14.35 13.76 6.22
N GLU A 98 -14.66 13.49 7.50
CA GLU A 98 -13.83 13.85 8.66
C GLU A 98 -12.49 13.08 8.73
N TRP A 99 -12.37 11.96 8.00
CA TRP A 99 -11.12 11.20 7.91
C TRP A 99 -10.22 11.66 6.77
N VAL A 100 -10.71 12.57 5.92
CA VAL A 100 -10.07 12.91 4.66
C VAL A 100 -9.21 14.15 4.80
N CYS A 101 -7.98 14.09 4.30
CA CYS A 101 -7.15 15.25 4.03
C CYS A 101 -6.97 15.42 2.52
N THR A 102 -6.86 16.67 2.08
CA THR A 102 -6.63 17.02 0.67
C THR A 102 -5.24 17.60 0.52
N VAL A 103 -4.47 17.04 -0.40
CA VAL A 103 -3.13 17.52 -0.74
C VAL A 103 -3.06 17.73 -2.24
N ASN A 104 -2.79 18.94 -2.67
CA ASN A 104 -2.93 19.36 -4.06
C ASN A 104 -4.37 19.07 -4.55
N GLU A 105 -4.53 18.24 -5.56
CA GLU A 105 -5.85 17.82 -6.07
C GLU A 105 -6.26 16.41 -5.58
N GLY A 106 -5.37 15.71 -4.90
CA GLY A 106 -5.60 14.38 -4.35
C GLY A 106 -6.35 14.40 -3.03
N ALA A 107 -7.04 13.30 -2.72
CA ALA A 107 -7.66 13.07 -1.42
C ALA A 107 -7.12 11.77 -0.82
N TYR A 108 -6.86 11.81 0.48
CA TYR A 108 -6.23 10.74 1.23
C TYR A 108 -6.92 10.57 2.57
N LEU A 109 -6.95 9.36 3.10
CA LEU A 109 -7.22 9.17 4.52
C LEU A 109 -6.09 9.79 5.32
N ASN A 110 -6.43 10.50 6.39
CA ASN A 110 -5.44 11.09 7.28
C ASN A 110 -4.81 9.99 8.14
N PRO A 111 -3.48 9.72 8.02
CA PRO A 111 -2.81 8.65 8.75
C PRO A 111 -2.81 8.83 10.28
N ALA A 112 -3.12 10.03 10.74
CA ALA A 112 -3.21 10.37 12.15
C ALA A 112 -4.56 9.98 12.79
N ILE A 113 -5.53 9.52 12.00
CA ILE A 113 -6.86 9.12 12.49
C ILE A 113 -6.88 7.60 12.66
N PRO A 114 -6.96 7.10 13.91
CA PRO A 114 -6.95 5.66 14.19
C PRO A 114 -8.07 4.90 13.47
N GLU A 115 -9.27 5.44 13.45
CA GLU A 115 -10.45 4.82 12.83
C GLU A 115 -10.28 4.64 11.33
N ALA A 116 -9.60 5.58 10.66
CA ALA A 116 -9.24 5.47 9.25
C ALA A 116 -8.24 4.34 9.01
N ALA A 117 -7.22 4.21 9.87
CA ALA A 117 -6.27 3.11 9.82
C ALA A 117 -6.96 1.75 10.08
N ASP A 118 -7.84 1.68 11.08
CA ASP A 118 -8.60 0.47 11.40
C ASP A 118 -9.50 0.04 10.24
N TYR A 119 -10.09 0.98 9.50
CA TYR A 119 -10.87 0.68 8.30
C TYR A 119 -10.01 0.09 7.17
N VAL A 120 -8.78 0.58 7.00
CA VAL A 120 -7.82 -0.02 6.06
C VAL A 120 -7.50 -1.46 6.45
N VAL A 121 -7.28 -1.72 7.75
CA VAL A 121 -7.01 -3.08 8.28
C VAL A 121 -8.21 -4.00 8.09
N GLN A 122 -9.44 -3.52 8.28
CA GLN A 122 -10.66 -4.29 7.97
C GLN A 122 -10.70 -4.69 6.48
N GLY A 123 -10.32 -3.79 5.58
CA GLY A 123 -10.22 -4.08 4.15
C GLY A 123 -9.15 -5.13 3.81
N VAL A 124 -8.03 -5.15 4.55
CA VAL A 124 -7.03 -6.22 4.45
C VAL A 124 -7.59 -7.54 4.93
N ALA A 125 -8.27 -7.54 6.09
CA ALA A 125 -8.91 -8.73 6.64
C ALA A 125 -9.98 -9.29 5.69
N GLU A 126 -10.81 -8.42 5.08
CA GLU A 126 -11.80 -8.82 4.07
C GLU A 126 -11.15 -9.54 2.88
N LEU A 127 -10.03 -9.02 2.35
CA LEU A 127 -9.30 -9.64 1.25
C LEU A 127 -8.84 -11.06 1.59
N VAL A 128 -8.13 -11.24 2.69
CA VAL A 128 -7.58 -12.56 3.06
C VAL A 128 -8.62 -13.56 3.52
N GLN A 129 -9.81 -13.10 3.93
CA GLN A 129 -10.93 -13.96 4.31
C GLN A 129 -11.74 -14.43 3.10
N ASN A 130 -11.88 -13.59 2.08
CA ASN A 130 -12.78 -13.84 0.96
C ASN A 130 -12.08 -14.32 -0.32
N TYR A 131 -10.76 -14.13 -0.43
CA TYR A 131 -9.98 -14.45 -1.62
C TYR A 131 -8.78 -15.33 -1.26
N ALA A 132 -8.46 -16.26 -2.14
CA ALA A 132 -7.30 -17.14 -2.00
C ALA A 132 -6.01 -16.43 -2.42
N VAL A 133 -5.76 -15.21 -1.91
CA VAL A 133 -4.51 -14.49 -2.13
C VAL A 133 -3.37 -15.16 -1.36
N ASP A 134 -2.16 -15.12 -1.90
CA ASP A 134 -0.96 -15.69 -1.25
C ASP A 134 -0.27 -14.67 -0.32
N GLY A 135 -0.75 -13.44 -0.32
CA GLY A 135 -0.27 -12.38 0.54
C GLY A 135 -0.91 -11.02 0.25
N ILE A 136 -0.53 -10.06 1.07
CA ILE A 136 -0.89 -8.65 0.92
C ILE A 136 0.38 -7.83 0.76
N HIS A 137 0.33 -6.86 -0.13
CA HIS A 137 1.43 -5.95 -0.40
C HIS A 137 0.99 -4.50 -0.31
N PHE A 138 1.70 -3.67 0.47
CA PHE A 138 1.51 -2.22 0.51
C PHE A 138 2.60 -1.52 -0.30
N ASP A 139 2.26 -0.39 -0.93
CA ASP A 139 3.24 0.55 -1.47
C ASP A 139 3.72 1.55 -0.40
N ASP A 140 4.44 2.59 -0.81
CA ASP A 140 5.09 3.59 0.04
C ASP A 140 4.25 4.84 0.33
N TYR A 141 2.99 4.90 -0.13
CA TYR A 141 2.17 6.10 0.02
C TYR A 141 1.45 6.14 1.38
N PHE A 142 2.20 6.46 2.45
CA PHE A 142 1.64 6.61 3.78
C PHE A 142 1.20 8.06 4.06
N TYR A 143 2.12 8.95 4.37
CA TYR A 143 1.78 10.37 4.50
C TYR A 143 1.82 11.06 3.13
N PRO A 144 0.76 11.80 2.75
CA PRO A 144 0.72 12.45 1.43
C PRO A 144 1.54 13.75 1.37
N THR A 145 1.99 14.26 2.52
CA THR A 145 2.78 15.49 2.64
C THR A 145 3.47 15.57 3.99
N THR A 146 4.54 16.36 4.06
CA THR A 146 5.22 16.73 5.32
C THR A 146 4.61 17.95 6.00
N ASP A 147 3.64 18.63 5.36
CA ASP A 147 2.94 19.79 5.94
C ASP A 147 2.29 19.39 7.28
N PRO A 148 2.65 20.07 8.39
CA PRO A 148 2.10 19.74 9.70
C PRO A 148 0.63 20.12 9.87
N SER A 149 0.05 20.88 8.96
CA SER A 149 -1.34 21.32 9.07
C SER A 149 -2.35 20.20 8.89
N ILE A 150 -1.97 19.10 8.19
CA ILE A 150 -2.91 18.01 7.88
C ILE A 150 -3.36 17.20 9.09
N ASP A 151 -2.54 17.18 10.14
CA ASP A 151 -2.77 16.39 11.35
C ASP A 151 -2.51 17.20 12.65
N ALA A 152 -2.47 18.53 12.55
CA ALA A 152 -2.15 19.41 13.68
C ALA A 152 -3.09 19.21 14.88
N ALA A 153 -4.38 19.01 14.64
CA ALA A 153 -5.36 18.81 15.71
C ALA A 153 -5.15 17.46 16.41
N GLN A 154 -4.88 16.40 15.66
CA GLN A 154 -4.60 15.05 16.17
C GLN A 154 -3.28 15.03 16.96
N PHE A 155 -2.25 15.69 16.42
CA PHE A 155 -0.97 15.81 17.12
C PHE A 155 -1.10 16.57 18.44
N ALA A 156 -1.81 17.71 18.44
CA ALA A 156 -2.07 18.47 19.68
C ALA A 156 -2.86 17.65 20.72
N ALA A 157 -3.81 16.83 20.27
CA ALA A 157 -4.61 15.97 21.15
C ALA A 157 -3.82 14.76 21.68
N SER A 158 -2.76 14.32 21.00
CA SER A 158 -1.95 13.16 21.42
C SER A 158 -1.11 13.43 22.66
N GLY A 159 -0.77 14.68 22.94
CA GLY A 159 0.16 15.06 24.00
C GLY A 159 1.64 14.81 23.68
N GLU A 160 1.94 14.32 22.48
CA GLU A 160 3.30 14.09 22.01
C GLU A 160 4.00 15.41 21.67
N THR A 161 5.34 15.40 21.72
CA THR A 161 6.15 16.60 21.48
C THR A 161 7.04 16.53 20.24
N ASP A 162 7.22 15.32 19.68
CA ASP A 162 7.97 15.08 18.44
C ASP A 162 7.01 14.61 17.33
N LEU A 163 6.64 15.54 16.46
CA LEU A 163 5.74 15.28 15.34
C LEU A 163 6.25 14.15 14.43
N THR A 164 7.55 14.11 14.16
CA THR A 164 8.17 13.15 13.27
C THR A 164 8.13 11.72 13.84
N ALA A 165 8.50 11.58 15.12
CA ALA A 165 8.41 10.31 15.82
C ALA A 165 6.96 9.83 15.93
N TRP A 166 6.03 10.73 16.22
CA TRP A 166 4.61 10.42 16.32
C TRP A 166 4.01 9.95 14.97
N ARG A 167 4.35 10.62 13.86
CA ARG A 167 3.93 10.20 12.53
C ARG A 167 4.46 8.81 12.16
N ARG A 168 5.75 8.52 12.48
CA ARG A 168 6.33 7.19 12.30
C ARG A 168 5.61 6.12 13.10
N ALA A 169 5.22 6.44 14.33
CA ALA A 169 4.44 5.53 15.16
C ALA A 169 3.06 5.25 14.55
N ASN A 170 2.40 6.25 13.96
CA ASN A 170 1.11 6.08 13.28
C ASN A 170 1.24 5.14 12.06
N VAL A 171 2.28 5.32 11.23
CA VAL A 171 2.53 4.44 10.08
C VAL A 171 2.86 3.03 10.53
N THR A 172 3.77 2.86 11.49
CA THR A 172 4.14 1.55 12.03
C THR A 172 2.94 0.82 12.64
N ARG A 173 2.05 1.54 13.34
CA ARG A 173 0.80 0.99 13.88
C ARG A 173 -0.10 0.40 12.79
N LEU A 174 -0.32 1.13 11.69
CA LEU A 174 -1.10 0.61 10.54
C LEU A 174 -0.46 -0.65 9.97
N VAL A 175 0.84 -0.58 9.66
CA VAL A 175 1.56 -1.67 8.98
C VAL A 175 1.58 -2.91 9.86
N LYS A 176 1.84 -2.76 11.17
CA LYS A 176 1.77 -3.85 12.15
C LYS A 176 0.37 -4.45 12.26
N ALA A 177 -0.65 -3.61 12.34
CA ALA A 177 -2.04 -4.10 12.45
C ALA A 177 -2.48 -4.84 11.18
N ALA A 178 -2.06 -4.39 10.00
CA ALA A 178 -2.31 -5.10 8.74
C ALA A 178 -1.57 -6.45 8.70
N HIS A 179 -0.29 -6.49 9.08
CA HIS A 179 0.46 -7.74 9.22
C HIS A 179 -0.26 -8.71 10.15
N ASP A 180 -0.67 -8.26 11.33
CA ASP A 180 -1.34 -9.11 12.32
C ASP A 180 -2.68 -9.64 11.82
N ALA A 181 -3.44 -8.83 11.08
CA ALA A 181 -4.70 -9.26 10.46
C ALA A 181 -4.48 -10.36 9.41
N VAL A 182 -3.41 -10.24 8.60
CA VAL A 182 -3.01 -11.27 7.63
C VAL A 182 -2.62 -12.57 8.36
N LYS A 183 -1.76 -12.48 9.38
CA LYS A 183 -1.30 -13.65 10.13
C LYS A 183 -2.40 -14.31 10.96
N ALA A 184 -3.38 -13.54 11.44
CA ALA A 184 -4.53 -14.08 12.15
C ALA A 184 -5.47 -14.88 11.23
N ALA A 185 -5.56 -14.51 9.96
CA ALA A 185 -6.33 -15.25 8.96
C ALA A 185 -5.63 -16.55 8.56
N ASP A 186 -4.36 -16.47 8.18
CA ASP A 186 -3.50 -17.60 7.88
C ASP A 186 -2.02 -17.21 8.09
N PRO A 187 -1.30 -17.88 9.02
CA PRO A 187 0.10 -17.56 9.30
C PRO A 187 1.06 -17.82 8.13
N THR A 188 0.64 -18.54 7.10
CA THR A 188 1.46 -18.82 5.91
C THR A 188 1.40 -17.71 4.86
N LEU A 189 0.37 -16.87 4.90
CA LEU A 189 0.25 -15.70 4.00
C LEU A 189 1.36 -14.70 4.29
N ARG A 190 1.85 -14.05 3.24
CA ARG A 190 2.90 -13.04 3.37
C ARG A 190 2.30 -11.63 3.44
N PHE A 191 2.95 -10.78 4.21
CA PHE A 191 2.68 -9.35 4.23
C PHE A 191 3.97 -8.57 3.96
N GLY A 192 4.00 -7.81 2.88
CA GLY A 192 5.15 -7.04 2.47
C GLY A 192 4.86 -5.58 2.18
N VAL A 193 5.91 -4.79 2.13
CA VAL A 193 5.85 -3.36 1.77
C VAL A 193 6.92 -3.04 0.73
N SER A 194 6.55 -2.22 -0.26
CA SER A 194 7.49 -1.59 -1.19
C SER A 194 7.79 -0.16 -0.76
N PRO A 195 8.79 0.07 0.12
CA PRO A 195 9.22 1.42 0.46
C PRO A 195 9.91 2.10 -0.73
N GLN A 196 10.12 3.42 -0.66
CA GLN A 196 10.89 4.14 -1.67
C GLN A 196 12.32 3.58 -1.75
N GLY A 197 12.93 3.70 -2.93
CA GLY A 197 14.34 3.31 -3.08
C GLY A 197 15.31 4.19 -2.27
N ASN A 198 14.90 5.41 -1.91
CA ASN A 198 15.66 6.32 -1.05
C ASN A 198 15.22 6.20 0.41
N PRO A 199 16.02 5.57 1.31
CA PRO A 199 15.64 5.40 2.73
C PRO A 199 15.46 6.71 3.49
N ASP A 200 16.10 7.81 3.04
CA ASP A 200 15.92 9.13 3.67
C ASP A 200 14.51 9.68 3.42
N ASN A 201 13.98 9.49 2.22
CA ASN A 201 12.60 9.89 1.89
C ASN A 201 11.58 9.04 2.66
N ASP A 202 11.80 7.73 2.75
CA ASP A 202 10.97 6.86 3.59
C ASP A 202 10.88 7.40 5.00
N ARG A 203 12.03 7.70 5.59
CA ARG A 203 12.11 8.14 6.97
C ARG A 203 11.52 9.53 7.19
N ASN A 204 11.74 10.47 6.26
CA ASN A 204 11.50 11.90 6.49
C ASN A 204 10.24 12.42 5.78
N GLU A 205 9.75 11.74 4.75
CA GLU A 205 8.60 12.16 3.96
C GLU A 205 7.42 11.20 4.08
N GLN A 206 7.68 9.87 4.06
CA GLN A 206 6.65 8.85 4.22
C GLN A 206 6.46 8.42 5.68
N TYR A 207 7.39 8.82 6.56
CA TYR A 207 7.42 8.48 7.98
C TYR A 207 7.46 6.97 8.24
N THR A 208 8.13 6.23 7.37
CA THR A 208 8.40 4.80 7.52
C THR A 208 9.56 4.58 8.48
N ASP A 209 9.38 3.81 9.54
CA ASP A 209 10.44 3.49 10.48
C ASP A 209 11.11 2.15 10.12
N LEU A 210 11.93 2.18 9.06
CA LEU A 210 12.63 0.99 8.55
C LEU A 210 13.49 0.32 9.63
N SER A 211 14.10 1.09 10.54
CA SER A 211 14.93 0.54 11.61
C SER A 211 14.13 -0.34 12.56
N VAL A 212 12.90 0.08 12.92
CA VAL A 212 11.98 -0.71 13.72
C VAL A 212 11.50 -1.93 12.92
N TRP A 213 11.11 -1.76 11.66
CA TRP A 213 10.53 -2.84 10.86
C TRP A 213 11.52 -3.97 10.56
N LEU A 214 12.81 -3.64 10.33
CA LEU A 214 13.86 -4.62 10.03
C LEU A 214 14.41 -5.33 11.26
N THR A 215 14.25 -4.75 12.46
CA THR A 215 14.77 -5.34 13.71
C THR A 215 13.71 -6.04 14.54
N ALA A 216 12.43 -5.77 14.28
CA ALA A 216 11.31 -6.39 14.97
C ALA A 216 11.26 -7.90 14.68
N SER A 217 10.92 -8.70 15.68
CA SER A 217 10.86 -10.16 15.56
C SER A 217 9.83 -10.79 16.48
N GLY A 218 9.42 -12.01 16.17
CA GLY A 218 8.42 -12.72 16.94
C GLY A 218 7.07 -12.02 16.91
N ALA A 219 6.46 -11.75 18.05
CA ALA A 219 5.17 -11.06 18.15
C ALA A 219 5.21 -9.60 17.68
N ASP A 220 6.40 -8.99 17.66
CA ASP A 220 6.60 -7.60 17.25
C ASP A 220 6.90 -7.46 15.74
N THR A 221 6.99 -8.56 14.99
CA THR A 221 7.22 -8.52 13.52
C THR A 221 6.19 -7.62 12.86
N VAL A 222 6.67 -6.72 12.00
CA VAL A 222 5.86 -5.71 11.33
C VAL A 222 5.61 -6.08 9.86
N VAL A 223 6.60 -6.71 9.21
CA VAL A 223 6.55 -7.15 7.81
C VAL A 223 7.27 -8.48 7.63
N ASP A 224 6.87 -9.29 6.65
CA ASP A 224 7.60 -10.50 6.28
C ASP A 224 8.74 -10.21 5.28
N TYR A 225 8.58 -9.16 4.48
CA TYR A 225 9.60 -8.72 3.51
C TYR A 225 9.45 -7.24 3.16
N LEU A 226 10.53 -6.65 2.68
CA LEU A 226 10.56 -5.35 2.02
C LEU A 226 11.00 -5.50 0.56
N CYS A 227 10.39 -4.72 -0.33
CA CYS A 227 10.71 -4.66 -1.75
C CYS A 227 10.98 -3.21 -2.17
N PRO A 228 12.16 -2.64 -1.88
CA PRO A 228 12.47 -1.25 -2.15
C PRO A 228 12.31 -0.88 -3.63
N GLN A 229 11.68 0.25 -3.90
CA GLN A 229 11.41 0.76 -5.25
C GLN A 229 12.67 1.42 -5.84
N ILE A 230 13.66 0.61 -6.20
CA ILE A 230 14.91 1.08 -6.80
C ILE A 230 14.73 1.22 -8.31
N TYR A 231 14.47 2.45 -8.79
CA TYR A 231 14.21 2.74 -10.19
C TYR A 231 15.43 3.29 -10.95
N TRP A 232 16.60 3.33 -10.33
CA TRP A 232 17.84 3.80 -10.96
C TRP A 232 18.63 2.64 -11.58
N GLY A 233 19.26 2.91 -12.72
CA GLY A 233 20.11 1.94 -13.38
C GLY A 233 21.53 1.89 -12.79
N TYR A 234 22.33 0.94 -13.29
CA TYR A 234 23.76 0.87 -12.99
C TYR A 234 24.49 2.15 -13.41
N GLY A 235 25.42 2.61 -12.56
CA GLY A 235 26.22 3.81 -12.84
C GLY A 235 25.41 5.12 -12.84
N TYR A 236 24.18 5.13 -12.34
CA TYR A 236 23.37 6.35 -12.27
C TYR A 236 24.08 7.44 -11.47
N THR A 237 24.09 8.65 -12.02
CA THR A 237 24.77 9.80 -11.43
C THR A 237 23.81 10.98 -11.32
N LEU A 238 23.68 11.56 -10.15
CA LEU A 238 22.93 12.79 -9.90
C LEU A 238 23.61 14.00 -10.56
N SER A 239 22.88 15.08 -10.75
CA SER A 239 23.43 16.36 -11.23
C SER A 239 24.54 16.93 -10.34
N SER A 240 24.56 16.53 -9.06
CA SER A 240 25.62 16.86 -8.10
C SER A 240 26.92 16.05 -8.30
N GLY A 241 26.92 15.04 -9.18
CA GLY A 241 28.02 14.10 -9.37
C GLY A 241 27.98 12.90 -8.39
N SER A 242 27.04 12.84 -7.46
CA SER A 242 26.89 11.69 -6.54
C SER A 242 26.36 10.47 -7.27
N THR A 243 26.92 9.30 -6.97
CA THR A 243 26.49 7.99 -7.47
C THR A 243 25.73 7.18 -6.41
N ARG A 244 25.33 7.80 -5.28
CA ARG A 244 24.63 7.09 -4.19
C ARG A 244 23.44 6.27 -4.68
N PHE A 245 22.66 6.80 -5.61
CA PHE A 245 21.48 6.13 -6.15
C PHE A 245 21.76 5.27 -7.39
N ALA A 246 23.02 5.04 -7.78
CA ALA A 246 23.30 3.96 -8.73
C ALA A 246 22.78 2.63 -8.13
N PHE A 247 22.21 1.78 -8.97
CA PHE A 247 21.56 0.53 -8.53
C PHE A 247 22.45 -0.27 -7.58
N GLU A 248 23.73 -0.44 -7.91
CA GLU A 248 24.69 -1.18 -7.12
C GLU A 248 24.95 -0.55 -5.74
N ASN A 249 24.97 0.78 -5.65
CA ASN A 249 25.25 1.50 -4.41
C ASN A 249 24.05 1.52 -3.48
N ILE A 250 22.87 1.87 -4.01
CA ILE A 250 21.65 1.93 -3.21
C ILE A 250 21.21 0.52 -2.76
N THR A 251 21.42 -0.49 -3.59
CA THR A 251 21.19 -1.89 -3.19
C THR A 251 22.12 -2.31 -2.04
N ALA A 252 23.40 -1.91 -2.10
CA ALA A 252 24.33 -2.16 -0.99
C ALA A 252 23.92 -1.43 0.29
N GLU A 253 23.37 -0.21 0.18
CA GLU A 253 22.82 0.55 1.32
C GLU A 253 21.62 -0.19 1.96
N TRP A 254 20.71 -0.73 1.16
CA TRP A 254 19.56 -1.51 1.64
C TRP A 254 19.95 -2.86 2.27
N LEU A 255 21.05 -3.45 1.86
CA LEU A 255 21.57 -4.70 2.41
C LEU A 255 22.46 -4.50 3.64
N ALA A 256 22.82 -3.26 3.96
CA ALA A 256 23.57 -2.96 5.17
C ALA A 256 22.70 -3.21 6.42
N PRO A 257 23.28 -3.70 7.53
CA PRO A 257 22.52 -3.80 8.78
C PRO A 257 22.02 -2.43 9.22
N PRO A 258 20.78 -2.35 9.75
CA PRO A 258 20.18 -1.11 10.23
C PRO A 258 20.90 -0.53 11.45
#